data_991c555f8b9f94feaa83c9bf0b3536cf
#
_entry.id   991c555f8b9f94feaa83c9bf0b3536cf
#
_cell.length_a   1.000
_cell.length_b   1.000
_cell.length_c   1.000
_cell.angle_alpha   90.00
_cell.angle_beta   90.00
_cell.angle_gamma   90.00
#
_symmetry.space_group_name_H-M   'P 1'
#
loop_
_entity.id
_entity.type
_entity.pdbx_description
1 polymer ?
#
loop_
_entity_poly.entity_id
_entity_poly.type
_entity_poly.pdbx_seq_one_letter_code
_entity_poly.pdbx_strand_id
1 'polypeptide(L)'
;MEDKSSRTQRVAQGIKSLCHSIFVPFFLCLQLLLISCEGDEARLEPQPYQVLVNIQSSTEITFDEGLQGLIDQGRVTEEEIAPYKKKLNTGAMRARVYNAHVVTYHTTDPNGHPVVASGVVYYPKTGKPRGVIEALSFNKYKAQCPSKMLANISLMQGMAGFIVIVSDLIGCGATEDMPVPYFYHDNVAKVSADLRQAATELVRNVYGRPMPSWTLISGYSLAASEAWALARYYDKHPELDVHVNQVWISGGAYCPVAVMDYMLNTQYSEYPFIPSVIYSINHYDSLGLDLNKVFCGELVEHYEEWCTGNVPMLEVAQLLGPDISQYLNLEFFNDDNEDYRRLRASIERFTIPNDWIPTCDVHIYHASDDTYVPIVCANELVDYLRSVGVQTDFVVTEGNHLYNGLVMASDMAEVLYK
;
A
#
# COMPACT_ATOMS: atom_id res chain seq x y z
N MET A 1 6.51 65.83 51.45
CA MET A 1 6.79 64.44 51.07
C MET A 1 5.62 63.92 50.29
N GLU A 2 5.62 64.19 48.99
CA GLU A 2 4.56 63.67 48.11
C GLU A 2 4.87 62.21 47.74
N ASP A 3 3.79 61.47 47.89
CA ASP A 3 3.77 60.01 47.87
C ASP A 3 4.23 59.44 46.48
N LYS A 4 5.42 58.81 46.46
CA LYS A 4 5.95 58.10 45.33
C LYS A 4 5.06 56.93 44.84
N SER A 5 4.13 56.50 45.66
CA SER A 5 3.17 55.41 45.39
C SER A 5 2.12 55.76 44.33
N SER A 6 1.62 56.99 44.33
CA SER A 6 0.59 57.45 43.40
C SER A 6 1.07 57.65 41.97
N ARG A 7 2.38 57.96 41.82
CA ARG A 7 2.98 58.19 40.49
C ARG A 7 3.25 56.86 39.76
N THR A 8 3.64 55.84 40.52
CA THR A 8 3.88 54.48 39.94
C THR A 8 2.59 53.79 39.52
N GLN A 9 1.49 54.00 40.28
CA GLN A 9 0.17 53.47 39.90
C GLN A 9 -0.40 54.11 38.64
N ARG A 10 -0.23 55.43 38.46
CA ARG A 10 -0.69 56.14 37.23
C ARG A 10 0.11 55.75 36.00
N VAL A 11 1.40 55.49 36.10
CA VAL A 11 2.24 55.01 35.01
C VAL A 11 1.85 53.55 34.65
N ALA A 12 1.58 52.69 35.62
CA ALA A 12 1.14 51.32 35.38
C ALA A 12 -0.27 51.23 34.72
N GLN A 13 -1.18 52.13 35.07
CA GLN A 13 -2.51 52.20 34.42
C GLN A 13 -2.41 52.76 32.98
N GLY A 14 -1.52 53.77 32.74
CA GLY A 14 -1.26 54.29 31.38
C GLY A 14 -0.67 53.24 30.45
N ILE A 15 0.28 52.40 30.94
CA ILE A 15 0.85 51.33 30.15
C ILE A 15 -0.13 50.22 29.87
N LYS A 16 -1.00 49.84 30.82
CA LYS A 16 -2.07 48.86 30.58
C LYS A 16 -3.10 49.33 29.57
N SER A 17 -3.47 50.63 29.58
CA SER A 17 -4.39 51.22 28.59
C SER A 17 -3.75 51.26 27.19
N LEU A 18 -2.46 51.58 27.09
CA LEU A 18 -1.74 51.63 25.80
C LEU A 18 -1.55 50.21 25.21
N CYS A 19 -1.26 49.24 26.05
CA CYS A 19 -1.16 47.84 25.60
C CYS A 19 -2.49 47.28 25.09
N HIS A 20 -3.63 47.62 25.73
CA HIS A 20 -4.95 47.17 25.27
C HIS A 20 -5.41 47.84 23.97
N SER A 21 -5.05 49.13 23.75
CA SER A 21 -5.48 49.83 22.56
C SER A 21 -4.65 49.57 21.30
N ILE A 22 -3.44 49.06 21.43
CA ILE A 22 -2.53 48.80 20.30
C ILE A 22 -2.38 47.31 20.02
N PHE A 23 -2.33 46.46 21.05
CA PHE A 23 -2.13 45.03 20.87
C PHE A 23 -3.39 44.27 20.42
N VAL A 24 -4.58 44.67 20.85
CA VAL A 24 -5.82 43.96 20.46
C VAL A 24 -6.15 44.17 18.96
N PRO A 25 -6.09 45.39 18.40
CA PRO A 25 -6.28 45.52 16.95
C PRO A 25 -5.13 44.93 16.12
N PHE A 26 -3.89 44.92 16.62
CA PHE A 26 -2.76 44.29 15.92
C PHE A 26 -2.88 42.77 15.88
N PHE A 27 -3.35 42.15 16.96
CA PHE A 27 -3.60 40.71 17.01
C PHE A 27 -4.83 40.33 16.16
N LEU A 28 -5.88 41.15 16.14
CA LEU A 28 -7.02 40.91 15.24
C LEU A 28 -6.63 41.11 13.77
N CYS A 29 -5.82 42.13 13.44
CA CYS A 29 -5.28 42.31 12.09
C CYS A 29 -4.33 41.17 11.69
N LEU A 30 -3.52 40.65 12.62
CA LEU A 30 -2.64 39.49 12.36
C LEU A 30 -3.43 38.20 12.19
N GLN A 31 -4.52 37.99 12.96
CA GLN A 31 -5.43 36.88 12.73
C GLN A 31 -6.24 37.01 11.43
N LEU A 32 -6.65 38.23 11.05
CA LEU A 32 -7.29 38.47 9.76
C LEU A 32 -6.30 38.36 8.59
N LEU A 33 -5.01 38.68 8.77
CA LEU A 33 -3.97 38.46 7.78
C LEU A 33 -3.58 36.99 7.65
N LEU A 34 -3.69 36.20 8.73
CA LEU A 34 -3.48 34.74 8.68
C LEU A 34 -4.67 33.97 8.09
N ILE A 35 -5.88 34.55 8.17
CA ILE A 35 -7.08 34.00 7.50
C ILE A 35 -7.10 34.41 6.01
N SER A 36 -6.38 35.46 5.63
CA SER A 36 -6.34 36.01 4.26
C SER A 36 -5.21 35.45 3.38
N CYS A 37 -4.43 34.49 3.85
CA CYS A 37 -3.34 33.87 3.08
C CYS A 37 -3.57 32.39 2.71
N GLU A 38 -4.81 31.90 2.73
CA GLU A 38 -5.18 30.88 1.75
C GLU A 38 -5.42 31.65 0.43
N GLY A 39 -4.35 31.83 -0.34
CA GLY A 39 -4.50 32.31 -1.72
C GLY A 39 -5.49 31.36 -2.38
N ASP A 40 -6.58 31.91 -2.93
CA ASP A 40 -7.49 31.18 -3.81
C ASP A 40 -6.63 30.64 -4.97
N GLU A 41 -6.07 29.45 -4.79
CA GLU A 41 -5.47 28.72 -5.91
C GLU A 41 -6.61 28.57 -6.93
N ALA A 42 -6.47 29.20 -8.09
CA ALA A 42 -7.48 29.16 -9.12
C ALA A 42 -7.90 27.70 -9.37
N ARG A 43 -9.19 27.46 -9.26
CA ARG A 43 -9.74 26.12 -9.50
C ARG A 43 -9.39 25.70 -10.92
N LEU A 44 -8.81 24.49 -11.08
CA LEU A 44 -8.49 23.94 -12.39
C LEU A 44 -9.77 23.63 -13.16
N GLU A 45 -9.77 23.95 -14.45
CA GLU A 45 -10.87 23.60 -15.33
C GLU A 45 -10.93 22.08 -15.55
N PRO A 46 -12.12 21.46 -15.53
CA PRO A 46 -12.31 20.07 -15.87
C PRO A 46 -11.79 19.73 -17.29
N GLN A 47 -11.31 18.51 -17.46
CA GLN A 47 -10.87 17.99 -18.75
C GLN A 47 -11.52 16.63 -19.03
N PRO A 48 -11.66 16.24 -20.31
CA PRO A 48 -12.11 14.88 -20.64
C PRO A 48 -11.22 13.83 -19.99
N TYR A 49 -11.83 12.77 -19.48
CA TYR A 49 -11.11 11.60 -18.96
C TYR A 49 -10.40 10.87 -20.09
N GLN A 50 -9.18 10.44 -19.85
CA GLN A 50 -8.39 9.62 -20.77
C GLN A 50 -8.13 8.24 -20.20
N VAL A 51 -7.85 8.14 -18.92
CA VAL A 51 -7.56 6.91 -18.18
C VAL A 51 -8.74 6.53 -17.28
N LEU A 52 -9.30 7.48 -16.56
CA LEU A 52 -10.50 7.27 -15.73
C LEU A 52 -11.71 6.95 -16.62
N VAL A 53 -12.34 5.81 -16.38
CA VAL A 53 -13.58 5.41 -17.11
C VAL A 53 -14.81 5.92 -16.40
N ASN A 54 -14.93 5.64 -15.09
CA ASN A 54 -16.09 6.03 -14.29
C ASN A 54 -15.78 6.14 -12.80
N ILE A 55 -16.53 7.00 -12.10
CA ILE A 55 -16.65 7.02 -10.64
C ILE A 55 -17.91 6.20 -10.31
N GLN A 56 -17.72 4.96 -9.85
CA GLN A 56 -18.84 4.05 -9.58
C GLN A 56 -19.63 4.45 -8.34
N SER A 57 -18.93 4.89 -7.30
CA SER A 57 -19.53 5.38 -6.06
C SER A 57 -18.62 6.37 -5.35
N SER A 58 -19.22 7.17 -4.47
CA SER A 58 -18.53 8.09 -3.59
C SER A 58 -19.18 8.02 -2.21
N THR A 59 -18.41 7.64 -1.20
CA THR A 59 -18.89 7.45 0.18
C THR A 59 -17.99 8.19 1.14
N GLU A 60 -18.56 8.85 2.14
CA GLU A 60 -17.77 9.40 3.24
C GLU A 60 -17.39 8.28 4.22
N ILE A 61 -16.15 8.30 4.69
CA ILE A 61 -15.63 7.36 5.68
C ILE A 61 -14.81 8.11 6.73
N THR A 62 -15.07 7.82 7.99
CA THR A 62 -14.35 8.36 9.13
C THR A 62 -13.26 7.40 9.61
N PHE A 63 -12.33 7.91 10.41
CA PHE A 63 -11.31 7.07 11.06
C PHE A 63 -11.93 5.96 11.91
N ASP A 64 -12.97 6.30 12.71
CA ASP A 64 -13.58 5.32 13.60
C ASP A 64 -14.32 4.22 12.83
N GLU A 65 -14.98 4.56 11.72
CA GLU A 65 -15.59 3.57 10.81
C GLU A 65 -14.53 2.71 10.12
N GLY A 66 -13.41 3.32 9.68
CA GLY A 66 -12.28 2.59 9.10
C GLY A 66 -11.69 1.58 10.07
N LEU A 67 -11.50 1.99 11.32
CA LEU A 67 -10.96 1.14 12.37
C LEU A 67 -11.93 0.00 12.77
N GLN A 68 -13.21 0.34 12.94
CA GLN A 68 -14.23 -0.67 13.24
C GLN A 68 -14.34 -1.71 12.13
N GLY A 69 -14.29 -1.27 10.88
CA GLY A 69 -14.28 -2.18 9.73
C GLY A 69 -13.11 -3.17 9.74
N LEU A 70 -11.91 -2.78 10.16
CA LEU A 70 -10.78 -3.71 10.30
C LEU A 70 -10.98 -4.75 11.41
N ILE A 71 -11.61 -4.35 12.52
CA ILE A 71 -11.97 -5.25 13.62
C ILE A 71 -13.05 -6.24 13.17
N ASP A 72 -14.11 -5.74 12.53
CA ASP A 72 -15.23 -6.56 12.04
C ASP A 72 -14.80 -7.58 10.98
N GLN A 73 -13.73 -7.28 10.24
CA GLN A 73 -13.11 -8.19 9.28
C GLN A 73 -12.17 -9.21 9.93
N GLY A 74 -11.97 -9.16 11.24
CA GLY A 74 -11.01 -10.01 11.94
C GLY A 74 -9.55 -9.78 11.53
N ARG A 75 -9.24 -8.60 10.95
CA ARG A 75 -7.88 -8.22 10.54
C ARG A 75 -7.01 -7.83 11.71
N VAL A 76 -7.61 -7.23 12.72
CA VAL A 76 -7.01 -6.83 13.97
C VAL A 76 -8.02 -7.03 15.09
N THR A 77 -7.55 -7.36 16.27
CA THR A 77 -8.36 -7.38 17.48
C THR A 77 -8.33 -6.02 18.18
N GLU A 78 -9.30 -5.76 19.05
CA GLU A 78 -9.27 -4.56 19.89
C GLU A 78 -8.03 -4.49 20.79
N GLU A 79 -7.52 -5.64 21.25
CA GLU A 79 -6.33 -5.76 22.10
C GLU A 79 -5.06 -5.40 21.33
N GLU A 80 -4.89 -5.93 20.12
CA GLU A 80 -3.75 -5.64 19.25
C GLU A 80 -3.68 -4.18 18.85
N ILE A 81 -4.82 -3.53 18.64
CA ILE A 81 -4.85 -2.14 18.17
C ILE A 81 -4.84 -1.12 19.33
N ALA A 82 -5.14 -1.54 20.57
CA ALA A 82 -5.22 -0.64 21.73
C ALA A 82 -3.94 0.18 21.98
N PRO A 83 -2.71 -0.36 21.88
CA PRO A 83 -1.47 0.41 22.00
C PRO A 83 -1.36 1.49 20.92
N TYR A 84 -1.81 1.18 19.71
CA TYR A 84 -1.74 2.07 18.55
C TYR A 84 -2.87 3.10 18.58
N LYS A 85 -4.07 2.74 19.04
CA LYS A 85 -5.18 3.71 19.29
C LYS A 85 -4.70 4.89 20.13
N LYS A 86 -3.85 4.65 21.12
CA LYS A 86 -3.33 5.71 21.99
C LYS A 86 -2.34 6.63 21.26
N LYS A 87 -1.47 6.08 20.41
CA LYS A 87 -0.54 6.84 19.56
C LYS A 87 -1.27 7.60 18.45
N LEU A 88 -2.24 6.95 17.81
CA LEU A 88 -3.03 7.48 16.69
C LEU A 88 -4.13 8.44 17.17
N ASN A 89 -4.46 8.45 18.47
CA ASN A 89 -5.55 9.20 19.04
C ASN A 89 -5.16 10.67 19.33
N THR A 90 -4.48 11.30 18.40
CA THR A 90 -4.36 12.76 18.42
C THR A 90 -5.67 13.35 17.95
N GLY A 91 -6.20 14.39 18.67
CA GLY A 91 -7.49 15.01 18.36
C GLY A 91 -7.61 15.48 16.89
N ALA A 92 -6.50 15.69 16.20
CA ALA A 92 -6.45 16.04 14.78
C ALA A 92 -6.91 14.89 13.85
N MET A 93 -6.70 13.61 14.24
CA MET A 93 -7.09 12.46 13.41
C MET A 93 -8.60 12.15 13.49
N ARG A 94 -9.18 12.23 14.68
CA ARG A 94 -10.63 11.93 14.88
C ARG A 94 -11.57 12.87 14.13
N ALA A 95 -11.11 14.03 13.75
CA ALA A 95 -11.90 15.00 13.01
C ALA A 95 -11.82 14.81 11.48
N ARG A 96 -11.04 13.85 10.97
CA ARG A 96 -10.84 13.70 9.53
C ARG A 96 -11.83 12.72 8.93
N VAL A 97 -12.51 13.20 7.92
CA VAL A 97 -13.43 12.46 7.06
C VAL A 97 -12.80 12.41 5.68
N TYR A 98 -12.90 11.27 5.02
CA TYR A 98 -12.45 11.05 3.66
C TYR A 98 -13.62 10.78 2.74
N ASN A 99 -13.54 11.30 1.53
CA ASN A 99 -14.38 10.83 0.42
C ASN A 99 -13.65 9.65 -0.21
N ALA A 100 -14.22 8.46 -0.11
CA ALA A 100 -13.76 7.26 -0.80
C ALA A 100 -14.48 7.16 -2.14
N HIS A 101 -13.73 7.28 -3.24
CA HIS A 101 -14.24 7.14 -4.60
C HIS A 101 -13.82 5.78 -5.14
N VAL A 102 -14.79 4.91 -5.40
CA VAL A 102 -14.58 3.68 -6.16
C VAL A 102 -14.58 4.06 -7.63
N VAL A 103 -13.49 3.75 -8.32
CA VAL A 103 -13.28 4.13 -9.71
C VAL A 103 -12.99 2.93 -10.59
N THR A 104 -13.31 3.04 -11.89
CA THR A 104 -12.81 2.17 -12.93
C THR A 104 -11.93 2.93 -13.89
N TYR A 105 -10.90 2.28 -14.43
CA TYR A 105 -9.89 2.91 -15.28
C TYR A 105 -9.32 1.94 -16.31
N HIS A 106 -8.83 2.49 -17.42
CA HIS A 106 -8.16 1.73 -18.47
C HIS A 106 -6.76 1.32 -18.04
N THR A 107 -6.42 0.04 -18.27
CA THR A 107 -5.09 -0.53 -18.07
C THR A 107 -4.89 -1.75 -18.97
N THR A 108 -3.90 -2.60 -18.65
CA THR A 108 -3.64 -3.86 -19.38
C THR A 108 -3.46 -5.02 -18.40
N ASP A 109 -3.82 -6.23 -18.86
CA ASP A 109 -3.46 -7.47 -18.17
C ASP A 109 -1.96 -7.81 -18.32
N PRO A 110 -1.44 -8.89 -17.68
CA PRO A 110 -0.03 -9.30 -17.81
C PRO A 110 0.43 -9.57 -19.25
N ASN A 111 -0.48 -9.92 -20.15
CA ASN A 111 -0.21 -10.19 -21.56
C ASN A 111 -0.33 -8.94 -22.45
N GLY A 112 -0.60 -7.77 -21.85
CA GLY A 112 -0.74 -6.49 -22.56
C GLY A 112 -2.11 -6.27 -23.19
N HIS A 113 -3.11 -7.13 -22.95
CA HIS A 113 -4.45 -6.92 -23.46
C HIS A 113 -5.15 -5.79 -22.69
N PRO A 114 -5.84 -4.86 -23.38
CA PRO A 114 -6.57 -3.79 -22.71
C PRO A 114 -7.70 -4.33 -21.82
N VAL A 115 -7.78 -3.84 -20.59
CA VAL A 115 -8.83 -4.16 -19.62
C VAL A 115 -9.28 -2.90 -18.89
N VAL A 116 -10.44 -2.99 -18.24
CA VAL A 116 -10.94 -1.97 -17.30
C VAL A 116 -10.81 -2.54 -15.91
N ALA A 117 -9.84 -2.00 -15.13
CA ALA A 117 -9.63 -2.35 -13.74
C ALA A 117 -10.37 -1.39 -12.79
N SER A 118 -10.37 -1.69 -11.51
CA SER A 118 -10.95 -0.85 -10.46
C SER A 118 -9.98 -0.58 -9.31
N GLY A 119 -10.34 0.41 -8.50
CA GLY A 119 -9.60 0.78 -7.30
C GLY A 119 -10.31 1.87 -6.51
N VAL A 120 -9.66 2.37 -5.48
CA VAL A 120 -10.21 3.39 -4.59
C VAL A 120 -9.26 4.58 -4.48
N VAL A 121 -9.84 5.77 -4.55
CA VAL A 121 -9.17 7.02 -4.26
C VAL A 121 -9.81 7.64 -3.02
N TYR A 122 -9.06 7.73 -1.93
CA TYR A 122 -9.49 8.42 -0.71
C TYR A 122 -8.97 9.85 -0.72
N TYR A 123 -9.88 10.80 -0.74
CA TYR A 123 -9.56 12.22 -0.73
C TYR A 123 -9.97 12.86 0.60
N PRO A 124 -9.08 13.57 1.33
CA PRO A 124 -9.43 14.21 2.60
C PRO A 124 -10.49 15.28 2.38
N LYS A 125 -11.60 15.21 3.13
CA LYS A 125 -12.76 16.13 2.97
C LYS A 125 -12.41 17.56 3.37
N THR A 126 -11.47 17.74 4.28
CA THR A 126 -11.08 19.06 4.81
C THR A 126 -9.58 19.30 4.68
N GLY A 127 -9.20 20.52 4.43
CA GLY A 127 -7.80 20.94 4.28
C GLY A 127 -7.21 20.63 2.90
N LYS A 128 -5.99 21.09 2.69
CA LYS A 128 -5.20 20.77 1.49
C LYS A 128 -4.50 19.42 1.71
N PRO A 129 -4.59 18.48 0.78
CA PRO A 129 -3.84 17.23 0.89
C PRO A 129 -2.34 17.50 1.01
N ARG A 130 -1.67 16.78 1.94
CA ARG A 130 -0.23 16.92 2.20
C ARG A 130 0.64 16.25 1.15
N GLY A 131 0.09 15.24 0.48
CA GLY A 131 0.76 14.41 -0.52
C GLY A 131 -0.13 13.26 -0.91
N VAL A 132 0.47 12.25 -1.51
CA VAL A 132 -0.20 11.02 -1.95
C VAL A 132 0.48 9.82 -1.31
N ILE A 133 -0.30 8.85 -0.86
CA ILE A 133 0.15 7.52 -0.48
C ILE A 133 -0.42 6.54 -1.48
N GLU A 134 0.45 5.86 -2.22
CA GLU A 134 0.09 4.72 -3.06
C GLU A 134 0.35 3.45 -2.27
N ALA A 135 -0.73 2.85 -1.76
CA ALA A 135 -0.67 1.67 -0.94
C ALA A 135 -1.00 0.43 -1.79
N LEU A 136 -0.06 -0.52 -1.86
CA LEU A 136 -0.29 -1.75 -2.60
C LEU A 136 -1.05 -2.74 -1.73
N SER A 137 -2.03 -3.45 -2.33
CA SER A 137 -2.84 -4.44 -1.63
C SER A 137 -2.21 -5.83 -1.73
N PHE A 138 -1.84 -6.41 -0.58
CA PHE A 138 -1.39 -7.81 -0.52
C PHE A 138 -2.55 -8.80 -0.55
N ASN A 139 -3.78 -8.34 -0.31
CA ASN A 139 -4.96 -9.21 -0.24
C ASN A 139 -5.47 -9.52 -1.64
N LYS A 140 -5.33 -10.78 -2.04
CA LYS A 140 -5.80 -11.29 -3.34
C LYS A 140 -7.16 -12.02 -3.25
N TYR A 141 -7.87 -11.89 -2.13
CA TYR A 141 -9.22 -12.42 -1.98
C TYR A 141 -10.24 -11.50 -2.64
N LYS A 142 -10.91 -11.97 -3.67
CA LYS A 142 -11.78 -11.18 -4.56
C LYS A 142 -12.94 -10.50 -3.84
N ALA A 143 -13.48 -11.13 -2.80
CA ALA A 143 -14.58 -10.54 -2.00
C ALA A 143 -14.12 -9.41 -1.07
N GLN A 144 -12.82 -9.27 -0.82
CA GLN A 144 -12.23 -8.30 0.09
C GLN A 144 -11.22 -7.36 -0.59
N CYS A 145 -11.35 -7.12 -1.89
CA CYS A 145 -10.54 -6.14 -2.58
C CYS A 145 -10.89 -4.71 -2.14
N PRO A 146 -9.99 -3.73 -2.31
CA PRO A 146 -10.17 -2.35 -1.85
C PRO A 146 -11.50 -1.71 -2.26
N SER A 147 -11.98 -1.90 -3.49
CA SER A 147 -13.24 -1.32 -3.96
C SER A 147 -14.49 -1.91 -3.30
N LYS A 148 -14.40 -3.16 -2.81
CA LYS A 148 -15.49 -3.83 -2.06
C LYS A 148 -15.40 -3.57 -0.56
N MET A 149 -14.22 -3.23 -0.05
CA MET A 149 -13.97 -3.02 1.38
C MET A 149 -13.24 -1.69 1.61
N LEU A 150 -14.01 -0.60 1.73
CA LEU A 150 -13.49 0.75 1.89
C LEU A 150 -12.78 0.96 3.24
N ALA A 151 -13.19 0.25 4.29
CA ALA A 151 -12.50 0.23 5.57
C ALA A 151 -11.32 -0.75 5.49
N ASN A 152 -10.13 -0.30 5.08
CA ASN A 152 -8.94 -1.11 4.95
C ASN A 152 -7.71 -0.44 5.57
N ILE A 153 -6.63 -1.23 5.75
CA ILE A 153 -5.40 -0.76 6.41
C ILE A 153 -4.74 0.42 5.66
N SER A 154 -4.89 0.49 4.34
CA SER A 154 -4.28 1.54 3.53
C SER A 154 -4.91 2.90 3.82
N LEU A 155 -6.23 2.96 4.05
CA LEU A 155 -6.91 4.18 4.49
C LEU A 155 -6.31 4.71 5.80
N MET A 156 -6.00 3.81 6.74
CA MET A 156 -5.43 4.19 8.04
C MET A 156 -4.08 4.89 7.90
N GLN A 157 -3.25 4.47 6.93
CA GLN A 157 -1.97 5.12 6.64
C GLN A 157 -2.18 6.57 6.16
N GLY A 158 -3.24 6.82 5.39
CA GLY A 158 -3.53 8.13 4.81
C GLY A 158 -4.20 9.14 5.74
N MET A 159 -4.72 8.72 6.90
CA MET A 159 -5.53 9.57 7.79
C MET A 159 -4.81 10.81 8.37
N ALA A 160 -3.50 10.95 8.13
CA ALA A 160 -2.74 12.16 8.41
C ALA A 160 -2.99 13.32 7.41
N GLY A 161 -3.90 13.17 6.45
CA GLY A 161 -4.28 14.19 5.47
C GLY A 161 -3.64 14.01 4.10
N PHE A 162 -3.31 12.79 3.74
CA PHE A 162 -2.85 12.43 2.40
C PHE A 162 -4.00 11.93 1.55
N ILE A 163 -3.90 12.08 0.24
CA ILE A 163 -4.70 11.29 -0.70
C ILE A 163 -4.16 9.86 -0.64
N VAL A 164 -5.03 8.86 -0.54
CA VAL A 164 -4.63 7.45 -0.61
C VAL A 164 -5.18 6.84 -1.88
N ILE A 165 -4.33 6.10 -2.60
CA ILE A 165 -4.69 5.41 -3.84
C ILE A 165 -4.39 3.93 -3.65
N VAL A 166 -5.39 3.08 -3.91
CA VAL A 166 -5.27 1.62 -3.75
C VAL A 166 -5.95 0.93 -4.93
N SER A 167 -5.18 0.19 -5.72
CA SER A 167 -5.73 -0.63 -6.81
C SER A 167 -6.29 -1.95 -6.28
N ASP A 168 -7.37 -2.43 -6.90
CA ASP A 168 -7.84 -3.81 -6.71
C ASP A 168 -6.88 -4.82 -7.33
N LEU A 169 -6.10 -4.38 -8.31
CA LEU A 169 -5.25 -5.19 -9.17
C LEU A 169 -6.05 -6.14 -10.11
N ILE A 170 -5.36 -6.72 -11.08
CA ILE A 170 -5.98 -7.68 -12.00
C ILE A 170 -6.41 -8.94 -11.23
N GLY A 171 -7.54 -9.52 -11.61
CA GLY A 171 -8.13 -10.67 -10.95
C GLY A 171 -9.03 -10.30 -9.77
N CYS A 172 -9.16 -9.00 -9.44
CA CYS A 172 -10.01 -8.50 -8.38
C CYS A 172 -10.89 -7.34 -8.88
N GLY A 173 -11.93 -6.98 -8.12
CA GLY A 173 -12.82 -5.87 -8.44
C GLY A 173 -13.45 -5.99 -9.82
N ALA A 174 -13.23 -5.02 -10.71
CA ALA A 174 -13.82 -5.01 -12.05
C ALA A 174 -13.26 -6.12 -12.99
N THR A 175 -12.19 -6.80 -12.61
CA THR A 175 -11.56 -7.90 -13.36
C THR A 175 -11.63 -9.24 -12.60
N GLU A 176 -12.60 -9.41 -11.71
CA GLU A 176 -12.68 -10.58 -10.83
C GLU A 176 -12.94 -11.92 -11.53
N ASP A 177 -13.36 -11.90 -12.78
CA ASP A 177 -13.49 -13.06 -13.66
C ASP A 177 -12.16 -13.56 -14.22
N MET A 178 -11.08 -12.79 -14.06
CA MET A 178 -9.73 -13.15 -14.47
C MET A 178 -8.97 -13.85 -13.33
N PRO A 179 -7.97 -14.71 -13.62
CA PRO A 179 -7.04 -15.19 -12.63
C PRO A 179 -6.21 -14.04 -12.02
N VAL A 180 -5.86 -14.18 -10.74
CA VAL A 180 -4.96 -13.23 -10.07
C VAL A 180 -3.53 -13.46 -10.55
N PRO A 181 -2.81 -12.45 -11.09
CA PRO A 181 -1.42 -12.57 -11.52
C PRO A 181 -0.46 -12.42 -10.33
N TYR A 182 0.00 -13.54 -9.79
CA TYR A 182 1.00 -13.53 -8.72
C TYR A 182 2.40 -13.23 -9.27
N PHE A 183 3.12 -12.30 -8.64
CA PHE A 183 4.49 -11.88 -8.97
C PHE A 183 4.67 -11.17 -10.32
N TYR A 184 3.63 -10.86 -11.06
CA TYR A 184 3.73 -10.06 -12.29
C TYR A 184 3.99 -8.59 -11.96
N HIS A 185 5.15 -8.31 -11.34
CA HIS A 185 5.52 -7.02 -10.76
C HIS A 185 5.40 -5.85 -11.74
N ASP A 186 5.86 -6.02 -13.00
CA ASP A 186 5.77 -4.96 -14.01
C ASP A 186 4.32 -4.65 -14.39
N ASN A 187 3.43 -5.66 -14.41
CA ASN A 187 2.00 -5.45 -14.65
C ASN A 187 1.35 -4.73 -13.46
N VAL A 188 1.64 -5.17 -12.23
CA VAL A 188 1.12 -4.51 -11.01
C VAL A 188 1.57 -3.06 -10.95
N ALA A 189 2.83 -2.76 -11.28
CA ALA A 189 3.35 -1.41 -11.34
C ALA A 189 2.61 -0.56 -12.38
N LYS A 190 2.39 -1.09 -13.60
CA LYS A 190 1.62 -0.41 -14.63
C LYS A 190 0.17 -0.16 -14.20
N VAL A 191 -0.52 -1.18 -13.69
CA VAL A 191 -1.92 -1.10 -13.22
C VAL A 191 -2.07 -0.03 -12.14
N SER A 192 -1.13 0.03 -11.19
CA SER A 192 -1.11 1.05 -10.13
C SER A 192 -0.81 2.45 -10.67
N ALA A 193 0.13 2.57 -11.61
CA ALA A 193 0.44 3.84 -12.26
C ALA A 193 -0.73 4.38 -13.10
N ASP A 194 -1.47 3.51 -13.80
CA ASP A 194 -2.67 3.90 -14.53
C ASP A 194 -3.78 4.38 -13.57
N LEU A 195 -3.95 3.74 -12.41
CA LEU A 195 -4.85 4.26 -11.36
C LEU A 195 -4.39 5.63 -10.84
N ARG A 196 -3.09 5.86 -10.68
CA ARG A 196 -2.56 7.17 -10.31
C ARG A 196 -2.95 8.25 -11.32
N GLN A 197 -2.88 7.95 -12.63
CA GLN A 197 -3.32 8.87 -13.68
C GLN A 197 -4.84 9.12 -13.59
N ALA A 198 -5.64 8.06 -13.44
CA ALA A 198 -7.08 8.18 -13.23
C ALA A 198 -7.43 9.01 -11.99
N ALA A 199 -6.70 8.83 -10.88
CA ALA A 199 -6.86 9.64 -9.68
C ALA A 199 -6.49 11.11 -9.91
N THR A 200 -5.49 11.40 -10.74
CA THR A 200 -5.11 12.76 -11.11
C THR A 200 -6.24 13.44 -11.89
N GLU A 201 -6.85 12.74 -12.83
CA GLU A 201 -8.03 13.22 -13.57
C GLU A 201 -9.24 13.45 -12.64
N LEU A 202 -9.48 12.54 -11.69
CA LEU A 202 -10.52 12.68 -10.67
C LEU A 202 -10.30 13.93 -9.82
N VAL A 203 -9.09 14.08 -9.26
CA VAL A 203 -8.77 15.22 -8.37
C VAL A 203 -8.93 16.55 -9.11
N ARG A 204 -8.47 16.63 -10.35
CA ARG A 204 -8.67 17.80 -11.20
C ARG A 204 -10.16 18.11 -11.42
N ASN A 205 -10.95 17.11 -11.84
CA ASN A 205 -12.31 17.34 -12.31
C ASN A 205 -13.33 17.48 -11.17
N VAL A 206 -13.15 16.72 -10.08
CA VAL A 206 -14.08 16.75 -8.92
C VAL A 206 -13.71 17.89 -7.97
N TYR A 207 -12.41 18.03 -7.65
CA TYR A 207 -11.96 18.99 -6.64
C TYR A 207 -11.41 20.29 -7.22
N GLY A 208 -11.11 20.34 -8.53
CA GLY A 208 -10.53 21.49 -9.20
C GLY A 208 -9.10 21.79 -8.73
N ARG A 209 -8.37 20.79 -8.30
CA ARG A 209 -7.01 20.92 -7.73
C ARG A 209 -5.99 20.07 -8.47
N PRO A 210 -4.71 20.46 -8.49
CA PRO A 210 -3.65 19.59 -8.97
C PRO A 210 -3.42 18.44 -7.98
N MET A 211 -2.92 17.30 -8.48
CA MET A 211 -2.43 16.23 -7.65
C MET A 211 -1.17 16.71 -6.91
N PRO A 212 -1.02 16.47 -5.59
CA PRO A 212 0.20 16.78 -4.88
C PRO A 212 1.42 16.05 -5.45
N SER A 213 2.58 16.73 -5.45
CA SER A 213 3.84 16.16 -5.97
C SER A 213 4.54 15.22 -4.99
N TRP A 214 4.32 15.37 -3.67
CA TRP A 214 4.93 14.49 -2.68
C TRP A 214 4.23 13.13 -2.69
N THR A 215 5.00 12.06 -2.88
CA THR A 215 4.46 10.70 -3.00
C THR A 215 5.23 9.72 -2.11
N LEU A 216 4.49 8.90 -1.37
CA LEU A 216 4.98 7.74 -0.65
C LEU A 216 4.34 6.49 -1.24
N ILE A 217 5.14 5.45 -1.44
CA ILE A 217 4.66 4.12 -1.85
C ILE A 217 4.87 3.17 -0.69
N SER A 218 3.84 2.38 -0.36
CA SER A 218 3.92 1.40 0.72
C SER A 218 3.40 0.03 0.34
N GLY A 219 4.03 -1.00 0.87
CA GLY A 219 3.61 -2.38 0.67
C GLY A 219 4.08 -3.32 1.77
N TYR A 220 3.28 -4.34 2.04
CA TYR A 220 3.58 -5.39 3.00
C TYR A 220 3.43 -6.76 2.34
N SER A 221 4.31 -7.73 2.68
CA SER A 221 4.31 -9.07 2.12
C SER A 221 4.48 -9.04 0.59
N LEU A 222 3.68 -9.75 -0.19
CA LEU A 222 3.70 -9.68 -1.65
C LEU A 222 3.66 -8.22 -2.16
N ALA A 223 2.83 -7.38 -1.55
CA ALA A 223 2.75 -5.97 -1.93
C ALA A 223 4.03 -5.16 -1.66
N ALA A 224 4.97 -5.66 -0.86
CA ALA A 224 6.27 -4.99 -0.67
C ALA A 224 7.13 -5.08 -1.94
N SER A 225 7.19 -6.24 -2.58
CA SER A 225 7.87 -6.39 -3.87
C SER A 225 7.13 -5.63 -4.99
N GLU A 226 5.81 -5.59 -4.95
CA GLU A 226 4.98 -4.80 -5.88
C GLU A 226 5.20 -3.28 -5.69
N ALA A 227 5.32 -2.79 -4.45
CA ALA A 227 5.63 -1.39 -4.13
C ALA A 227 7.02 -0.97 -4.62
N TRP A 228 8.01 -1.85 -4.45
CA TRP A 228 9.34 -1.66 -5.01
C TRP A 228 9.31 -1.54 -6.53
N ALA A 229 8.58 -2.44 -7.19
CA ALA A 229 8.43 -2.42 -8.64
C ALA A 229 7.73 -1.14 -9.13
N LEU A 230 6.71 -0.64 -8.41
CA LEU A 230 6.02 0.61 -8.74
C LEU A 230 6.94 1.82 -8.63
N ALA A 231 7.76 1.91 -7.57
CA ALA A 231 8.71 3.00 -7.40
C ALA A 231 9.74 3.02 -8.55
N ARG A 232 10.28 1.84 -8.89
CA ARG A 232 11.18 1.65 -10.04
C ARG A 232 10.50 2.01 -11.36
N TYR A 233 9.21 1.69 -11.51
CA TYR A 233 8.43 1.99 -12.71
C TYR A 233 8.32 3.50 -12.93
N TYR A 234 8.00 4.28 -11.90
CA TYR A 234 7.93 5.74 -12.01
C TYR A 234 9.26 6.38 -12.38
N ASP A 235 10.37 5.89 -11.84
CA ASP A 235 11.69 6.42 -12.19
C ASP A 235 12.07 6.11 -13.65
N LYS A 236 11.61 4.98 -14.18
CA LYS A 236 11.79 4.59 -15.60
C LYS A 236 10.80 5.25 -16.57
N HIS A 237 9.73 5.87 -16.04
CA HIS A 237 8.66 6.52 -16.79
C HIS A 237 8.47 7.98 -16.36
N PRO A 238 9.47 8.86 -16.60
CA PRO A 238 9.41 10.28 -16.18
C PRO A 238 8.26 11.06 -16.85
N GLU A 239 7.72 10.56 -17.97
CA GLU A 239 6.56 11.14 -18.65
C GLU A 239 5.27 11.10 -17.79
N LEU A 240 5.22 10.25 -16.76
CA LEU A 240 4.09 10.17 -15.81
C LEU A 240 4.09 11.31 -14.78
N ASP A 241 5.19 12.06 -14.69
CA ASP A 241 5.38 13.20 -13.79
C ASP A 241 5.07 12.87 -12.31
N VAL A 242 5.52 11.71 -11.86
CA VAL A 242 5.41 11.25 -10.47
C VAL A 242 6.78 11.18 -9.83
N HIS A 243 6.99 12.01 -8.80
CA HIS A 243 8.21 11.96 -8.00
C HIS A 243 7.97 11.18 -6.71
N VAL A 244 8.66 10.05 -6.54
CA VAL A 244 8.59 9.23 -5.33
C VAL A 244 9.56 9.81 -4.29
N ASN A 245 9.05 10.17 -3.13
CA ASN A 245 9.84 10.71 -2.02
C ASN A 245 10.26 9.62 -1.03
N GLN A 246 9.37 8.66 -0.77
CA GLN A 246 9.61 7.59 0.19
C GLN A 246 9.03 6.26 -0.29
N VAL A 247 9.72 5.16 0.02
CA VAL A 247 9.26 3.78 -0.15
C VAL A 247 9.33 3.07 1.20
N TRP A 248 8.19 2.53 1.65
CA TRP A 248 8.09 1.78 2.90
C TRP A 248 7.64 0.36 2.59
N ILE A 249 8.51 -0.63 2.81
CA ILE A 249 8.29 -2.02 2.43
C ILE A 249 8.65 -2.98 3.56
N SER A 250 7.83 -4.01 3.74
CA SER A 250 7.98 -4.96 4.83
C SER A 250 7.68 -6.40 4.39
N GLY A 251 8.57 -7.34 4.70
CA GLY A 251 8.38 -8.77 4.46
C GLY A 251 8.24 -9.16 2.99
N GLY A 252 8.96 -8.49 2.09
CA GLY A 252 8.79 -8.64 0.65
C GLY A 252 9.46 -9.87 0.05
N ALA A 253 8.77 -10.53 -0.90
CA ALA A 253 9.27 -11.64 -1.68
C ALA A 253 9.97 -11.12 -2.96
N TYR A 254 11.11 -10.46 -2.80
CA TYR A 254 11.86 -9.86 -3.92
C TYR A 254 12.53 -10.89 -4.83
N CYS A 255 12.73 -12.12 -4.31
CA CYS A 255 13.26 -13.26 -5.04
C CYS A 255 12.31 -14.48 -4.89
N PRO A 256 11.25 -14.61 -5.73
CA PRO A 256 10.26 -15.67 -5.60
C PRO A 256 10.81 -17.08 -5.67
N VAL A 257 11.90 -17.29 -6.42
CA VAL A 257 12.58 -18.59 -6.48
C VAL A 257 13.16 -18.98 -5.13
N ALA A 258 13.80 -18.04 -4.41
CA ALA A 258 14.33 -18.34 -3.08
C ALA A 258 13.23 -18.71 -2.09
N VAL A 259 12.03 -18.08 -2.21
CA VAL A 259 10.86 -18.45 -1.40
C VAL A 259 10.38 -19.86 -1.73
N MET A 260 10.27 -20.19 -3.01
CA MET A 260 9.88 -21.54 -3.45
C MET A 260 10.90 -22.59 -2.98
N ASP A 261 12.20 -22.34 -3.17
CA ASP A 261 13.28 -23.25 -2.74
C ASP A 261 13.25 -23.46 -1.22
N TYR A 262 13.03 -22.41 -0.44
CA TYR A 262 12.88 -22.52 1.02
C TYR A 262 11.73 -23.45 1.41
N MET A 263 10.55 -23.27 0.80
CA MET A 263 9.37 -24.08 1.10
C MET A 263 9.56 -25.55 0.65
N LEU A 264 10.13 -25.78 -0.53
CA LEU A 264 10.42 -27.15 -1.01
C LEU A 264 11.45 -27.86 -0.14
N ASN A 265 12.49 -27.16 0.33
CA ASN A 265 13.53 -27.72 1.19
C ASN A 265 13.03 -28.01 2.61
N THR A 266 12.19 -27.13 3.16
CA THR A 266 11.62 -27.33 4.50
C THR A 266 10.39 -28.23 4.51
N GLN A 267 9.78 -28.45 3.35
CA GLN A 267 8.50 -29.14 3.16
C GLN A 267 7.37 -28.56 4.05
N TYR A 268 7.48 -27.27 4.37
CA TYR A 268 6.60 -26.59 5.32
C TYR A 268 6.19 -25.21 4.80
N SER A 269 4.90 -24.90 4.89
CA SER A 269 4.35 -23.56 4.63
C SER A 269 3.08 -23.35 5.44
N GLU A 270 3.09 -22.37 6.35
CA GLU A 270 1.88 -21.96 7.07
C GLU A 270 0.91 -21.17 6.17
N TYR A 271 1.40 -20.67 5.04
CA TYR A 271 0.62 -19.87 4.10
C TYR A 271 0.82 -20.40 2.68
N PRO A 272 -0.06 -21.31 2.21
CA PRO A 272 0.15 -22.12 1.01
C PRO A 272 -0.12 -21.35 -0.29
N PHE A 273 0.62 -20.29 -0.57
CA PHE A 273 0.41 -19.47 -1.77
C PHE A 273 1.07 -20.03 -3.04
N ILE A 274 2.03 -20.98 -2.93
CA ILE A 274 2.71 -21.57 -4.09
C ILE A 274 1.74 -22.16 -5.12
N PRO A 275 0.69 -22.91 -4.75
CA PRO A 275 -0.31 -23.38 -5.72
C PRO A 275 -0.92 -22.25 -6.55
N SER A 276 -1.25 -21.12 -5.91
CA SER A 276 -1.81 -19.96 -6.62
C SER A 276 -0.79 -19.31 -7.57
N VAL A 277 0.49 -19.28 -7.18
CA VAL A 277 1.59 -18.83 -8.06
C VAL A 277 1.71 -19.73 -9.27
N ILE A 278 1.73 -21.05 -9.08
CA ILE A 278 1.82 -22.03 -10.17
C ILE A 278 0.61 -21.92 -11.11
N TYR A 279 -0.59 -21.83 -10.56
CA TYR A 279 -1.81 -21.63 -11.33
C TYR A 279 -1.75 -20.37 -12.19
N SER A 280 -1.37 -19.26 -11.59
CA SER A 280 -1.23 -17.95 -12.24
C SER A 280 -0.23 -18.00 -13.40
N ILE A 281 0.96 -18.55 -13.16
CA ILE A 281 2.03 -18.66 -14.16
C ILE A 281 1.62 -19.61 -15.29
N ASN A 282 1.01 -20.76 -14.96
CA ASN A 282 0.51 -21.69 -15.97
C ASN A 282 -0.47 -21.01 -16.92
N HIS A 283 -1.33 -20.14 -16.38
CA HIS A 283 -2.31 -19.39 -17.17
C HIS A 283 -1.66 -18.30 -18.04
N TYR A 284 -0.97 -17.34 -17.42
CA TYR A 284 -0.48 -16.13 -18.12
C TYR A 284 0.73 -16.39 -19.00
N ASP A 285 1.63 -17.31 -18.63
CA ASP A 285 2.76 -17.72 -19.46
C ASP A 285 2.40 -18.84 -20.43
N SER A 286 1.17 -19.34 -20.40
CA SER A 286 0.69 -20.41 -21.27
C SER A 286 1.61 -21.66 -21.25
N LEU A 287 2.06 -22.04 -20.04
CA LEU A 287 3.00 -23.17 -19.91
C LEU A 287 2.37 -24.51 -20.30
N GLY A 288 1.03 -24.66 -20.19
CA GLY A 288 0.32 -25.88 -20.51
C GLY A 288 0.66 -27.04 -19.56
N LEU A 289 1.01 -26.73 -18.30
CA LEU A 289 1.25 -27.75 -17.27
C LEU A 289 -0.05 -28.52 -16.97
N ASP A 290 0.09 -29.83 -16.86
CA ASP A 290 -0.97 -30.67 -16.29
C ASP A 290 -0.96 -30.53 -14.76
N LEU A 291 -1.83 -29.67 -14.23
CA LEU A 291 -1.87 -29.37 -12.80
C LEU A 291 -2.20 -30.60 -11.93
N ASN A 292 -2.83 -31.64 -12.49
CA ASN A 292 -3.05 -32.91 -11.79
C ASN A 292 -1.74 -33.70 -11.54
N LYS A 293 -0.65 -33.35 -12.23
CA LYS A 293 0.68 -33.88 -11.95
C LYS A 293 1.49 -33.04 -10.99
N VAL A 294 1.13 -31.75 -10.87
CA VAL A 294 1.80 -30.78 -9.98
C VAL A 294 1.19 -30.83 -8.58
N PHE A 295 -0.12 -30.92 -8.50
CA PHE A 295 -0.87 -30.96 -7.25
C PHE A 295 -1.20 -32.40 -6.84
N CYS A 296 -1.51 -32.59 -5.56
CA CYS A 296 -1.98 -33.87 -5.02
C CYS A 296 -3.00 -33.61 -3.89
N GLY A 297 -3.51 -34.68 -3.29
CA GLY A 297 -4.52 -34.58 -2.24
C GLY A 297 -5.79 -33.87 -2.68
N GLU A 298 -6.43 -33.13 -1.76
CA GLU A 298 -7.66 -32.42 -2.02
C GLU A 298 -7.48 -31.26 -3.02
N LEU A 299 -6.26 -30.71 -3.13
CA LEU A 299 -6.00 -29.59 -4.02
C LEU A 299 -6.28 -29.95 -5.50
N VAL A 300 -6.12 -31.20 -5.90
CA VAL A 300 -6.40 -31.65 -7.28
C VAL A 300 -7.86 -31.38 -7.69
N GLU A 301 -8.80 -31.53 -6.75
CA GLU A 301 -10.23 -31.34 -7.03
C GLU A 301 -10.68 -29.88 -6.88
N HIS A 302 -9.85 -29.04 -6.19
CA HIS A 302 -10.25 -27.69 -5.76
C HIS A 302 -9.35 -26.55 -6.26
N TYR A 303 -8.28 -26.82 -7.03
CA TYR A 303 -7.31 -25.78 -7.38
C TYR A 303 -7.94 -24.61 -8.20
N GLU A 304 -8.97 -24.88 -9.01
CA GLU A 304 -9.66 -23.82 -9.76
C GLU A 304 -10.42 -22.83 -8.85
N GLU A 305 -10.81 -23.27 -7.66
CA GLU A 305 -11.46 -22.43 -6.67
C GLU A 305 -10.45 -21.82 -5.69
N TRP A 306 -9.54 -22.65 -5.14
CA TRP A 306 -8.65 -22.25 -4.06
C TRP A 306 -7.45 -21.40 -4.52
N CYS A 307 -7.02 -21.58 -5.77
CA CYS A 307 -5.87 -20.85 -6.33
C CYS A 307 -6.22 -19.54 -7.04
N THR A 308 -7.50 -19.18 -7.12
CA THR A 308 -7.97 -18.06 -7.94
C THR A 308 -8.41 -16.82 -7.13
N GLY A 309 -8.25 -16.85 -5.80
CA GLY A 309 -8.70 -15.78 -4.92
C GLY A 309 -10.20 -15.80 -4.60
N ASN A 310 -10.91 -16.89 -4.91
CA ASN A 310 -12.33 -17.06 -4.56
C ASN A 310 -12.52 -17.49 -3.09
N VAL A 311 -11.49 -18.09 -2.50
CA VAL A 311 -11.44 -18.49 -1.08
C VAL A 311 -10.32 -17.71 -0.37
N PRO A 312 -10.54 -17.23 0.88
CA PRO A 312 -9.48 -16.58 1.64
C PRO A 312 -8.28 -17.53 1.83
N MET A 313 -7.06 -17.05 1.61
CA MET A 313 -5.86 -17.90 1.72
C MET A 313 -5.68 -18.51 3.12
N LEU A 314 -6.14 -17.83 4.17
CA LEU A 314 -6.11 -18.40 5.54
C LEU A 314 -7.06 -19.59 5.69
N GLU A 315 -8.19 -19.61 4.99
CA GLU A 315 -9.09 -20.75 4.95
C GLU A 315 -8.48 -21.90 4.16
N VAL A 316 -7.88 -21.61 3.01
CA VAL A 316 -7.12 -22.60 2.22
C VAL A 316 -5.98 -23.19 3.07
N ALA A 317 -5.29 -22.38 3.87
CA ALA A 317 -4.24 -22.83 4.78
C ALA A 317 -4.77 -23.82 5.86
N GLN A 318 -5.98 -23.58 6.37
CA GLN A 318 -6.61 -24.49 7.32
C GLN A 318 -7.02 -25.83 6.69
N LEU A 319 -7.45 -25.81 5.43
CA LEU A 319 -7.85 -26.98 4.67
C LEU A 319 -6.64 -27.83 4.27
N LEU A 320 -5.57 -27.22 3.77
CA LEU A 320 -4.39 -27.91 3.26
C LEU A 320 -3.40 -28.33 4.38
N GLY A 321 -3.37 -27.58 5.48
CA GLY A 321 -2.34 -27.72 6.51
C GLY A 321 -0.96 -27.25 6.06
N PRO A 322 0.05 -27.26 6.95
CA PRO A 322 1.36 -26.70 6.68
C PRO A 322 2.34 -27.65 5.96
N ASP A 323 2.06 -28.95 5.87
CA ASP A 323 2.89 -29.94 5.18
C ASP A 323 2.61 -29.90 3.69
N ILE A 324 3.55 -29.33 2.92
CA ILE A 324 3.36 -29.15 1.48
C ILE A 324 3.23 -30.46 0.69
N SER A 325 3.72 -31.58 1.23
CA SER A 325 3.60 -32.89 0.59
C SER A 325 2.15 -33.41 0.53
N GLN A 326 1.24 -32.80 1.31
CA GLN A 326 -0.18 -33.13 1.30
C GLN A 326 -0.92 -32.53 0.10
N TYR A 327 -0.36 -31.51 -0.56
CA TYR A 327 -1.00 -30.81 -1.66
C TYR A 327 -0.10 -30.53 -2.86
N LEU A 328 1.22 -30.70 -2.75
CA LEU A 328 2.18 -30.66 -3.86
C LEU A 328 2.78 -32.03 -4.11
N ASN A 329 2.78 -32.48 -5.36
CA ASN A 329 3.50 -33.68 -5.75
C ASN A 329 5.00 -33.37 -5.82
N LEU A 330 5.74 -33.70 -4.73
CA LEU A 330 7.16 -33.36 -4.61
C LEU A 330 8.03 -34.02 -5.69
N GLU A 331 7.59 -35.12 -6.30
CA GLU A 331 8.31 -35.77 -7.42
C GLU A 331 8.30 -34.91 -8.68
N PHE A 332 7.33 -33.97 -8.81
CA PHE A 332 7.30 -33.00 -9.91
C PHE A 332 8.47 -32.01 -9.82
N PHE A 333 8.86 -31.61 -8.60
CA PHE A 333 9.83 -30.54 -8.35
C PHE A 333 11.27 -31.07 -8.33
N ASN A 334 11.71 -31.58 -9.47
CA ASN A 334 13.11 -32.03 -9.65
C ASN A 334 13.66 -31.57 -10.99
N ASP A 335 14.96 -31.37 -11.10
CA ASP A 335 15.64 -30.79 -12.25
C ASP A 335 15.63 -31.71 -13.50
N ASP A 336 15.31 -32.98 -13.37
CA ASP A 336 15.14 -33.92 -14.49
C ASP A 336 13.79 -33.72 -15.19
N ASN A 337 12.81 -33.09 -14.50
CA ASN A 337 11.48 -32.81 -15.02
C ASN A 337 11.51 -31.53 -15.88
N GLU A 338 11.22 -31.66 -17.18
CA GLU A 338 11.21 -30.53 -18.12
C GLU A 338 10.14 -29.48 -17.77
N ASP A 339 8.96 -29.92 -17.35
CA ASP A 339 7.86 -29.00 -16.98
C ASP A 339 8.20 -28.20 -15.71
N TYR A 340 8.89 -28.82 -14.74
CA TYR A 340 9.41 -28.09 -13.59
C TYR A 340 10.46 -27.04 -13.98
N ARG A 341 11.43 -27.40 -14.86
CA ARG A 341 12.40 -26.41 -15.33
C ARG A 341 11.74 -25.20 -16.02
N ARG A 342 10.70 -25.44 -16.81
CA ARG A 342 9.93 -24.36 -17.46
C ARG A 342 9.22 -23.48 -16.43
N LEU A 343 8.55 -24.08 -15.45
CA LEU A 343 7.91 -23.37 -14.34
C LEU A 343 8.95 -22.56 -13.54
N ARG A 344 10.07 -23.18 -13.17
CA ARG A 344 11.14 -22.53 -12.41
C ARG A 344 11.71 -21.34 -13.17
N ALA A 345 11.98 -21.46 -14.46
CA ALA A 345 12.47 -20.38 -15.31
C ALA A 345 11.44 -19.21 -15.39
N SER A 346 10.15 -19.51 -15.39
CA SER A 346 9.11 -18.47 -15.30
C SER A 346 9.11 -17.75 -13.95
N ILE A 347 9.27 -18.47 -12.84
CA ILE A 347 9.36 -17.87 -11.50
C ILE A 347 10.63 -17.02 -11.35
N GLU A 348 11.76 -17.46 -11.90
CA GLU A 348 13.04 -16.71 -11.87
C GLU A 348 12.95 -15.34 -12.52
N ARG A 349 12.15 -15.18 -13.58
CA ARG A 349 11.93 -13.89 -14.25
C ARG A 349 11.29 -12.84 -13.34
N PHE A 350 10.59 -13.26 -12.30
CA PHE A 350 9.94 -12.37 -11.33
C PHE A 350 10.85 -11.93 -10.19
N THR A 351 12.08 -12.42 -10.14
CA THR A 351 13.09 -11.85 -9.25
C THR A 351 13.30 -10.39 -9.61
N ILE A 352 13.17 -9.52 -8.62
CA ILE A 352 13.33 -8.08 -8.84
C ILE A 352 14.78 -7.81 -9.27
N PRO A 353 14.99 -7.21 -10.46
CA PRO A 353 16.32 -7.03 -10.98
C PRO A 353 17.08 -5.95 -10.21
N ASN A 354 18.36 -6.19 -9.98
CA ASN A 354 19.31 -5.23 -9.42
C ASN A 354 19.77 -4.22 -10.50
N ASP A 355 18.82 -3.46 -11.07
CA ASP A 355 19.05 -2.55 -12.20
C ASP A 355 18.52 -1.12 -11.91
N TRP A 356 18.15 -0.85 -10.67
CA TRP A 356 17.60 0.44 -10.26
C TRP A 356 18.24 0.96 -8.99
N ILE A 357 18.71 2.21 -9.04
CA ILE A 357 19.29 2.94 -7.90
C ILE A 357 18.27 3.99 -7.48
N PRO A 358 17.51 3.78 -6.38
CA PRO A 358 16.50 4.74 -5.94
C PRO A 358 17.12 6.07 -5.53
N THR A 359 16.43 7.16 -5.84
CA THR A 359 16.76 8.52 -5.40
C THR A 359 15.89 8.98 -4.22
N CYS A 360 14.93 8.15 -3.81
CA CYS A 360 14.02 8.38 -2.68
C CYS A 360 14.55 7.72 -1.39
N ASP A 361 13.94 8.11 -0.27
CA ASP A 361 14.20 7.44 1.01
C ASP A 361 13.59 6.03 1.01
N VAL A 362 14.37 5.03 1.39
CA VAL A 362 13.96 3.63 1.38
C VAL A 362 14.00 3.05 2.80
N HIS A 363 12.85 2.57 3.27
CA HIS A 363 12.65 1.93 4.57
C HIS A 363 12.24 0.48 4.37
N ILE A 364 13.11 -0.45 4.78
CA ILE A 364 12.93 -1.89 4.61
C ILE A 364 12.80 -2.55 5.97
N TYR A 365 11.74 -3.34 6.14
CA TYR A 365 11.47 -4.10 7.35
C TYR A 365 11.40 -5.59 7.02
N HIS A 366 11.96 -6.44 7.90
CA HIS A 366 11.81 -7.89 7.79
C HIS A 366 11.94 -8.55 9.15
N ALA A 367 11.17 -9.62 9.39
CA ALA A 367 11.29 -10.38 10.61
C ALA A 367 12.40 -11.45 10.50
N SER A 368 13.16 -11.66 11.59
CA SER A 368 14.22 -12.66 11.62
C SER A 368 13.67 -14.08 11.48
N ASP A 369 12.47 -14.32 12.03
CA ASP A 369 11.82 -15.63 12.11
C ASP A 369 10.65 -15.75 11.13
N ASP A 370 10.74 -15.04 9.98
CA ASP A 370 9.73 -15.05 8.93
C ASP A 370 9.73 -16.42 8.22
N THR A 371 8.67 -17.20 8.46
CA THR A 371 8.45 -18.52 7.85
C THR A 371 7.65 -18.45 6.55
N TYR A 372 7.07 -17.28 6.21
CA TYR A 372 6.32 -17.09 4.97
C TYR A 372 7.22 -16.64 3.83
N VAL A 373 8.05 -15.63 4.12
CA VAL A 373 9.03 -15.08 3.20
C VAL A 373 10.38 -15.05 3.91
N PRO A 374 11.35 -15.89 3.52
CA PRO A 374 12.64 -15.96 4.21
C PRO A 374 13.40 -14.64 4.11
N ILE A 375 14.02 -14.21 5.21
CA ILE A 375 14.77 -12.96 5.33
C ILE A 375 15.89 -12.80 4.29
N VAL A 376 16.36 -13.89 3.69
CA VAL A 376 17.37 -13.85 2.62
C VAL A 376 16.92 -12.96 1.47
N CYS A 377 15.62 -12.93 1.13
CA CYS A 377 15.09 -12.06 0.09
C CYS A 377 15.33 -10.57 0.39
N ALA A 378 15.16 -10.14 1.65
CA ALA A 378 15.44 -8.76 2.04
C ALA A 378 16.94 -8.47 2.10
N ASN A 379 17.74 -9.43 2.60
CA ASN A 379 19.19 -9.28 2.66
C ASN A 379 19.81 -9.06 1.27
N GLU A 380 19.38 -9.82 0.26
CA GLU A 380 19.86 -9.66 -1.13
C GLU A 380 19.55 -8.26 -1.68
N LEU A 381 18.35 -7.74 -1.44
CA LEU A 381 17.99 -6.38 -1.83
C LEU A 381 18.83 -5.33 -1.11
N VAL A 382 18.98 -5.46 0.21
CA VAL A 382 19.76 -4.52 1.04
C VAL A 382 21.25 -4.55 0.66
N ASP A 383 21.82 -5.73 0.41
CA ASP A 383 23.21 -5.86 -0.01
C ASP A 383 23.44 -5.24 -1.40
N TYR A 384 22.50 -5.41 -2.32
CA TYR A 384 22.54 -4.69 -3.59
C TYR A 384 22.55 -3.17 -3.37
N LEU A 385 21.60 -2.63 -2.61
CA LEU A 385 21.49 -1.18 -2.37
C LEU A 385 22.76 -0.61 -1.72
N ARG A 386 23.32 -1.30 -0.75
CA ARG A 386 24.60 -0.94 -0.13
C ARG A 386 25.74 -0.95 -1.14
N SER A 387 25.79 -1.95 -2.02
CA SER A 387 26.85 -2.09 -3.05
C SER A 387 26.86 -0.92 -4.05
N VAL A 388 25.70 -0.29 -4.29
CA VAL A 388 25.56 0.87 -5.18
C VAL A 388 25.52 2.20 -4.42
N GLY A 389 25.80 2.19 -3.09
CA GLY A 389 25.95 3.39 -2.27
C GLY A 389 24.63 4.02 -1.78
N VAL A 390 23.51 3.31 -1.89
CA VAL A 390 22.22 3.75 -1.35
C VAL A 390 22.16 3.44 0.14
N GLN A 391 21.87 4.46 0.94
CA GLN A 391 21.59 4.27 2.37
C GLN A 391 20.14 3.89 2.55
N THR A 392 19.88 2.81 3.26
CA THR A 392 18.54 2.31 3.56
C THR A 392 18.38 2.12 5.07
N ASP A 393 17.21 2.45 5.57
CA ASP A 393 16.81 2.04 6.91
C ASP A 393 16.35 0.58 6.84
N PHE A 394 17.23 -0.36 7.19
CA PHE A 394 16.89 -1.77 7.26
C PHE A 394 16.66 -2.17 8.72
N VAL A 395 15.41 -2.44 9.06
CA VAL A 395 14.96 -2.85 10.39
C VAL A 395 14.66 -4.33 10.40
N VAL A 396 15.46 -5.10 11.12
CA VAL A 396 15.18 -6.51 11.39
C VAL A 396 14.41 -6.59 12.70
N THR A 397 13.17 -7.08 12.63
CA THR A 397 12.31 -7.25 13.80
C THR A 397 12.42 -8.67 14.36
N GLU A 398 12.30 -8.81 15.68
CA GLU A 398 12.02 -10.11 16.28
C GLU A 398 10.53 -10.45 16.07
N GLY A 399 10.22 -11.75 15.86
CA GLY A 399 8.85 -12.22 15.66
C GLY A 399 8.58 -12.67 14.23
N ASN A 400 7.29 -12.82 13.90
CA ASN A 400 6.84 -13.44 12.67
C ASN A 400 6.52 -12.41 11.56
N HIS A 401 6.13 -12.94 10.41
CA HIS A 401 5.75 -12.17 9.23
C HIS A 401 4.73 -11.06 9.52
N LEU A 402 3.64 -11.37 10.25
CA LEU A 402 2.57 -10.42 10.54
C LEU A 402 3.02 -9.26 11.44
N TYR A 403 3.79 -9.56 12.49
CA TYR A 403 4.30 -8.56 13.42
C TYR A 403 5.17 -7.51 12.74
N ASN A 404 5.98 -7.93 11.79
CA ASN A 404 6.83 -7.06 10.99
C ASN A 404 6.04 -5.96 10.24
N GLY A 405 4.91 -6.32 9.63
CA GLY A 405 4.03 -5.36 8.96
C GLY A 405 3.44 -4.31 9.93
N LEU A 406 3.11 -4.73 11.16
CA LEU A 406 2.60 -3.81 12.19
C LEU A 406 3.66 -2.82 12.68
N VAL A 407 4.92 -3.27 12.84
CA VAL A 407 6.05 -2.40 13.22
C VAL A 407 6.26 -1.33 12.14
N MET A 408 6.37 -1.72 10.87
CA MET A 408 6.49 -0.77 9.76
C MET A 408 5.35 0.24 9.76
N ALA A 409 4.10 -0.21 9.88
CA ALA A 409 2.94 0.68 9.86
C ALA A 409 2.97 1.69 11.03
N SER A 410 3.43 1.26 12.22
CA SER A 410 3.60 2.12 13.39
C SER A 410 4.66 3.21 13.17
N ASP A 411 5.83 2.81 12.68
CA ASP A 411 6.95 3.74 12.46
C ASP A 411 6.62 4.72 11.33
N MET A 412 6.02 4.24 10.25
CA MET A 412 5.53 5.09 9.17
C MET A 412 4.50 6.11 9.69
N ALA A 413 3.56 5.70 10.54
CA ALA A 413 2.60 6.61 11.14
C ALA A 413 3.30 7.68 12.00
N GLU A 414 4.33 7.33 12.79
CA GLU A 414 5.09 8.31 13.57
C GLU A 414 5.77 9.39 12.70
N VAL A 415 6.21 9.02 11.50
CA VAL A 415 6.80 9.97 10.54
C VAL A 415 5.72 10.84 9.90
N LEU A 416 4.61 10.25 9.46
CA LEU A 416 3.55 10.95 8.74
C LEU A 416 2.74 11.90 9.62
N TYR A 417 2.66 11.65 10.93
CA TYR A 417 1.87 12.47 11.86
C TYR A 417 2.67 13.62 12.51
N LYS A 418 3.95 13.71 12.24
CA LYS A 418 4.77 14.89 12.60
C LYS A 418 4.56 16.03 11.60
#